data_0555142f001e687a0e2c58bbad97f3ae
#
_entry.id   0555142f001e687a0e2c58bbad97f3ae
#
_cell.length_a   1.000
_cell.length_b   1.000
_cell.length_c   1.000
_cell.angle_alpha   90.00
_cell.angle_beta   90.00
_cell.angle_gamma   90.00
#
_symmetry.space_group_name_H-M   'P 1'
#
loop_
_entity.id
_entity.type
_entity.pdbx_description
1 polymer ?
#
loop_
_entity_poly.entity_id
_entity_poly.type
_entity_poly.pdbx_seq_one_letter_code
_entity_poly.pdbx_strand_id
1 'polypeptide(L)'
;MNKAILPAVLLLTSYITVNAQIIKFGGKKFELVNVTASIKDFNGQKVLKVERDLQKLPFDIARLESTVDEPTFVKLKVLDFENGTIEVKMYSDIQNPSPFKGAAGFIGVAFRIDENNTAFESIYLRPKVGRSSDQLRRNHTVQYYAYPFPKFDTLRKTAPGKYEGAAPVALKEWITMRIEVNGETAEMFINNARYSTFIVDKMLGKTKHGAIGLWVDIGTVGYFKDLKVIKK
;
A
#
# COMPACT_ATOMS: atom_id res chain seq x y z
N MET A 1 57.05 34.85 -24.14
CA MET A 1 56.52 33.86 -23.22
C MET A 1 55.07 34.25 -22.86
N ASN A 2 54.08 33.71 -23.56
CA ASN A 2 52.66 34.00 -23.33
C ASN A 2 52.14 32.97 -22.31
N LYS A 3 51.75 33.42 -21.11
CA LYS A 3 51.04 32.61 -20.14
C LYS A 3 49.55 32.55 -20.51
N ALA A 4 49.07 31.39 -20.90
CA ALA A 4 47.65 31.11 -21.06
C ALA A 4 46.98 30.95 -19.66
N ILE A 5 46.02 31.82 -19.38
CA ILE A 5 45.15 31.71 -18.19
C ILE A 5 43.94 30.83 -18.55
N LEU A 6 43.87 29.65 -17.97
CA LEU A 6 42.72 28.76 -18.12
C LEU A 6 41.60 29.27 -17.18
N PRO A 7 40.35 29.51 -17.66
CA PRO A 7 39.26 29.86 -16.74
C PRO A 7 38.76 28.59 -16.00
N ALA A 8 38.75 28.64 -14.68
CA ALA A 8 38.11 27.62 -13.86
C ALA A 8 36.60 27.77 -13.96
N VAL A 9 35.91 26.79 -14.57
CA VAL A 9 34.45 26.70 -14.59
C VAL A 9 34.01 26.10 -13.26
N LEU A 10 33.40 26.93 -12.41
CA LEU A 10 32.79 26.52 -11.16
C LEU A 10 31.40 25.91 -11.47
N LEU A 11 31.29 24.60 -11.48
CA LEU A 11 30.01 23.88 -11.57
C LEU A 11 29.24 24.03 -10.24
N LEU A 12 28.28 24.93 -10.18
CA LEU A 12 27.31 24.98 -9.09
C LEU A 12 26.32 23.81 -9.24
N THR A 13 26.52 22.74 -8.46
CA THR A 13 25.52 21.68 -8.30
C THR A 13 24.44 22.17 -7.34
N SER A 14 23.30 22.58 -7.87
CA SER A 14 22.11 22.86 -7.06
C SER A 14 21.51 21.53 -6.54
N TYR A 15 21.62 21.25 -5.26
CA TYR A 15 20.91 20.17 -4.62
C TYR A 15 19.42 20.55 -4.50
N ILE A 16 18.56 19.94 -5.32
CA ILE A 16 17.10 20.03 -5.16
C ILE A 16 16.74 19.12 -3.99
N THR A 17 16.54 19.68 -2.79
CA THR A 17 15.94 18.95 -1.67
C THR A 17 14.47 18.76 -1.95
N VAL A 18 14.07 17.56 -2.38
CA VAL A 18 12.66 17.17 -2.46
C VAL A 18 12.16 16.99 -1.03
N ASN A 19 11.48 17.99 -0.50
CA ASN A 19 10.82 17.87 0.80
C ASN A 19 9.66 16.86 0.68
N ALA A 20 9.75 15.76 1.42
CA ALA A 20 8.66 14.79 1.52
C ALA A 20 7.40 15.46 2.05
N GLN A 21 6.29 15.33 1.32
CA GLN A 21 5.01 15.90 1.74
C GLN A 21 4.46 15.13 2.95
N ILE A 22 4.10 15.86 4.02
CA ILE A 22 3.65 15.29 5.29
C ILE A 22 2.21 15.66 5.57
N ILE A 23 1.39 14.70 6.01
CA ILE A 23 0.05 14.92 6.55
C ILE A 23 -0.03 14.43 8.01
N LYS A 24 -0.76 15.17 8.86
CA LYS A 24 -1.03 14.78 10.27
C LYS A 24 -2.47 14.29 10.37
N PHE A 25 -2.66 13.08 10.89
CA PHE A 25 -4.00 12.51 11.09
C PHE A 25 -3.99 11.54 12.27
N GLY A 26 -5.04 11.58 13.12
CA GLY A 26 -5.18 10.70 14.29
C GLY A 26 -3.97 10.72 15.24
N GLY A 27 -3.38 11.90 15.47
CA GLY A 27 -2.17 12.06 16.29
C GLY A 27 -0.87 11.56 15.68
N LYS A 28 -0.91 11.05 14.45
CA LYS A 28 0.24 10.47 13.73
C LYS A 28 0.67 11.36 12.57
N LYS A 29 1.96 11.25 12.18
CA LYS A 29 2.52 11.93 10.99
C LYS A 29 2.77 10.90 9.90
N PHE A 30 2.29 11.19 8.70
CA PHE A 30 2.46 10.34 7.53
C PHE A 30 3.19 11.10 6.43
N GLU A 31 4.12 10.43 5.79
CA GLU A 31 4.77 10.85 4.56
C GLU A 31 3.97 10.34 3.36
N LEU A 32 3.75 11.18 2.36
CA LEU A 32 3.05 10.81 1.12
C LEU A 32 4.06 10.24 0.12
N VAL A 33 3.88 8.97 -0.25
CA VAL A 33 4.72 8.27 -1.23
C VAL A 33 3.85 7.93 -2.44
N ASN A 34 4.05 8.64 -3.55
CA ASN A 34 3.32 8.49 -4.81
C ASN A 34 1.78 8.52 -4.67
N VAL A 35 1.29 9.23 -3.67
CA VAL A 35 -0.15 9.43 -3.43
C VAL A 35 -0.45 10.90 -3.16
N THR A 36 -1.70 11.27 -3.37
CA THR A 36 -2.33 12.45 -2.77
C THR A 36 -3.11 12.04 -1.54
N ALA A 37 -3.12 12.90 -0.51
CA ALA A 37 -3.90 12.64 0.70
C ALA A 37 -4.54 13.91 1.25
N SER A 38 -5.73 13.78 1.84
CA SER A 38 -6.45 14.88 2.49
C SER A 38 -7.32 14.35 3.63
N ILE A 39 -7.58 15.22 4.62
CA ILE A 39 -8.55 14.90 5.69
C ILE A 39 -9.94 15.26 5.19
N LYS A 40 -10.88 14.34 5.29
CA LYS A 40 -12.28 14.50 4.92
C LYS A 40 -13.19 14.28 6.13
N ASP A 41 -14.36 14.90 6.10
CA ASP A 41 -15.48 14.48 6.95
C ASP A 41 -16.27 13.37 6.26
N PHE A 42 -16.51 12.30 6.98
CA PHE A 42 -17.28 11.15 6.51
C PHE A 42 -18.32 10.81 7.57
N ASN A 43 -19.54 11.31 7.39
CA ASN A 43 -20.64 11.14 8.35
C ASN A 43 -20.27 11.59 9.78
N GLY A 44 -19.70 12.77 9.90
CA GLY A 44 -19.32 13.37 11.19
C GLY A 44 -18.00 12.83 11.78
N GLN A 45 -17.31 11.95 11.07
CA GLN A 45 -15.99 11.45 11.49
C GLN A 45 -14.89 11.89 10.54
N LYS A 46 -13.76 12.32 11.09
CA LYS A 46 -12.59 12.64 10.28
C LYS A 46 -11.93 11.37 9.79
N VAL A 47 -11.65 11.33 8.49
CA VAL A 47 -10.99 10.21 7.80
C VAL A 47 -9.84 10.71 6.93
N LEU A 48 -8.85 9.89 6.71
CA LEU A 48 -7.74 10.15 5.79
C LEU A 48 -8.11 9.59 4.41
N LYS A 49 -8.38 10.46 3.44
CA LYS A 49 -8.56 10.10 2.03
C LYS A 49 -7.20 9.96 1.37
N VAL A 50 -6.98 8.88 0.62
CA VAL A 50 -5.74 8.58 -0.09
C VAL A 50 -6.07 8.12 -1.50
N GLU A 51 -5.35 8.63 -2.49
CA GLU A 51 -5.46 8.25 -3.90
C GLU A 51 -4.05 8.21 -4.53
N ARG A 52 -3.81 7.30 -5.47
CA ARG A 52 -2.56 7.25 -6.23
C ARG A 52 -2.36 8.54 -7.02
N ASP A 53 -1.15 9.11 -6.96
CA ASP A 53 -0.75 10.29 -7.71
C ASP A 53 -0.16 9.87 -9.06
N LEU A 54 -0.97 9.99 -10.12
CA LEU A 54 -0.57 9.60 -11.48
C LEU A 54 0.45 10.57 -12.12
N GLN A 55 0.65 11.75 -11.55
CA GLN A 55 1.71 12.67 -12.01
C GLN A 55 3.08 12.21 -11.50
N LYS A 56 3.14 11.70 -10.25
CA LYS A 56 4.37 11.18 -9.65
C LYS A 56 4.70 9.77 -10.12
N LEU A 57 3.67 8.93 -10.24
CA LEU A 57 3.82 7.53 -10.63
C LEU A 57 2.76 7.16 -11.67
N PRO A 58 3.05 7.34 -12.97
CA PRO A 58 2.13 7.03 -14.06
C PRO A 58 1.69 5.57 -14.08
N PHE A 59 0.51 5.34 -14.62
CA PHE A 59 -0.03 4.00 -14.87
C PHE A 59 -0.02 3.71 -16.37
N ASP A 60 0.41 2.52 -16.76
CA ASP A 60 0.43 2.06 -18.14
C ASP A 60 -0.19 0.66 -18.24
N ILE A 61 -1.36 0.57 -18.86
CA ILE A 61 -2.07 -0.70 -19.06
C ILE A 61 -1.30 -1.70 -19.92
N ALA A 62 -0.46 -1.23 -20.84
CA ALA A 62 0.36 -2.10 -21.67
C ALA A 62 1.53 -2.72 -20.89
N ARG A 63 1.88 -2.12 -19.74
CA ARG A 63 2.91 -2.59 -18.80
C ARG A 63 2.32 -2.80 -17.42
N LEU A 64 1.17 -3.47 -17.33
CA LEU A 64 0.41 -3.64 -16.09
C LEU A 64 1.30 -4.14 -14.94
N GLU A 65 2.06 -5.21 -15.17
CA GLU A 65 2.88 -5.87 -14.16
C GLU A 65 3.95 -4.95 -13.54
N SER A 66 4.47 -3.97 -14.30
CA SER A 66 5.46 -3.00 -13.82
C SER A 66 4.86 -1.69 -13.32
N THR A 67 3.54 -1.52 -13.40
CA THR A 67 2.88 -0.26 -13.01
C THR A 67 1.79 -0.41 -11.95
N VAL A 68 1.56 -1.62 -11.44
CA VAL A 68 0.70 -1.92 -10.28
C VAL A 68 1.52 -2.55 -9.15
N ASP A 69 0.91 -2.68 -7.96
CA ASP A 69 1.59 -3.15 -6.74
C ASP A 69 2.84 -2.31 -6.42
N GLU A 70 2.75 -1.01 -6.67
CA GLU A 70 3.81 -0.03 -6.51
C GLU A 70 3.79 0.63 -5.12
N PRO A 71 4.84 1.35 -4.69
CA PRO A 71 4.88 2.09 -3.43
C PRO A 71 3.94 3.31 -3.47
N THR A 72 2.65 3.07 -3.32
CA THR A 72 1.56 4.06 -3.34
C THR A 72 0.83 4.08 -2.00
N PHE A 73 1.40 4.76 -1.01
CA PHE A 73 0.89 4.76 0.36
C PHE A 73 1.17 6.07 1.11
N VAL A 74 0.45 6.29 2.19
CA VAL A 74 0.88 7.22 3.24
C VAL A 74 1.66 6.42 4.28
N LYS A 75 2.98 6.71 4.41
CA LYS A 75 3.94 5.99 5.27
C LYS A 75 3.96 6.62 6.67
N LEU A 76 3.70 5.84 7.70
CA LEU A 76 3.78 6.27 9.09
C LEU A 76 5.23 6.59 9.47
N LYS A 77 5.50 7.85 9.82
CA LYS A 77 6.85 8.28 10.24
C LYS A 77 7.18 7.78 11.64
N VAL A 78 8.48 7.57 11.87
CA VAL A 78 9.03 7.23 13.20
C VAL A 78 8.45 5.92 13.77
N LEU A 79 8.26 4.93 12.91
CA LEU A 79 7.90 3.59 13.34
C LEU A 79 8.82 2.57 12.67
N ASP A 80 9.47 1.75 13.47
CA ASP A 80 10.20 0.57 13.04
C ASP A 80 9.42 -0.67 13.54
N PHE A 81 8.76 -1.36 12.61
CA PHE A 81 7.89 -2.50 12.86
C PHE A 81 8.52 -3.77 12.34
N GLU A 82 8.73 -4.73 13.20
CA GLU A 82 9.21 -6.07 12.86
C GLU A 82 8.09 -7.10 13.06
N ASN A 83 7.61 -7.26 14.30
CA ASN A 83 6.56 -8.19 14.70
C ASN A 83 5.48 -7.48 15.49
N GLY A 84 4.27 -8.05 15.52
CA GLY A 84 3.16 -7.51 16.27
C GLY A 84 1.86 -7.45 15.48
N THR A 85 1.00 -6.50 15.85
CA THR A 85 -0.35 -6.35 15.27
C THR A 85 -0.52 -4.99 14.63
N ILE A 86 -1.05 -4.97 13.42
CA ILE A 86 -1.48 -3.77 12.70
C ILE A 86 -2.99 -3.87 12.51
N GLU A 87 -3.76 -2.91 13.02
CA GLU A 87 -5.21 -2.84 12.83
C GLU A 87 -5.59 -1.48 12.24
N VAL A 88 -6.43 -1.48 11.22
CA VAL A 88 -6.93 -0.26 10.60
C VAL A 88 -8.34 -0.45 10.05
N LYS A 89 -9.17 0.58 10.15
CA LYS A 89 -10.44 0.63 9.42
C LYS A 89 -10.23 1.33 8.09
N MET A 90 -10.71 0.68 7.03
CA MET A 90 -10.59 1.15 5.66
C MET A 90 -11.93 1.06 4.91
N TYR A 91 -12.10 1.96 3.96
CA TYR A 91 -13.27 2.00 3.08
C TYR A 91 -12.76 2.36 1.69
N SER A 92 -13.20 1.65 0.67
CA SER A 92 -12.78 1.96 -0.70
C SER A 92 -13.96 2.18 -1.62
N ASP A 93 -13.72 3.07 -2.58
CA ASP A 93 -14.57 3.29 -3.74
C ASP A 93 -13.70 3.34 -5.01
N ILE A 94 -14.33 3.30 -6.17
CA ILE A 94 -13.65 3.43 -7.45
C ILE A 94 -13.76 4.88 -7.90
N GLN A 95 -12.65 5.44 -8.39
CA GLN A 95 -12.62 6.78 -8.98
C GLN A 95 -13.61 6.90 -10.15
N ASN A 96 -14.27 8.03 -10.27
CA ASN A 96 -15.18 8.31 -11.38
C ASN A 96 -14.84 9.66 -12.04
N PRO A 97 -14.35 9.67 -13.31
CA PRO A 97 -14.00 8.49 -14.11
C PRO A 97 -12.79 7.74 -13.57
N SER A 98 -12.79 6.40 -13.77
CA SER A 98 -11.64 5.59 -13.36
C SER A 98 -10.60 5.56 -14.48
N PRO A 99 -9.30 5.77 -14.18
CA PRO A 99 -8.22 5.63 -15.15
C PRO A 99 -7.96 4.18 -15.56
N PHE A 100 -8.57 3.21 -14.84
CA PHE A 100 -8.39 1.78 -15.08
C PHE A 100 -9.73 1.04 -15.01
N LYS A 101 -10.17 0.43 -16.12
CA LYS A 101 -11.43 -0.35 -16.18
C LYS A 101 -11.42 -1.56 -15.23
N GLY A 102 -10.23 -2.12 -14.97
CA GLY A 102 -10.01 -3.23 -14.05
C GLY A 102 -9.96 -2.85 -12.58
N ALA A 103 -10.15 -1.57 -12.22
CA ALA A 103 -10.12 -1.12 -10.83
C ALA A 103 -11.11 -1.91 -9.98
N ALA A 104 -10.62 -2.40 -8.83
CA ALA A 104 -11.36 -3.25 -7.91
C ALA A 104 -11.41 -2.69 -6.48
N GLY A 105 -11.03 -1.41 -6.30
CA GLY A 105 -10.98 -0.77 -5.00
C GLY A 105 -9.80 -1.23 -4.16
N PHE A 106 -8.63 -1.37 -4.80
CA PHE A 106 -7.38 -1.89 -4.21
C PHE A 106 -6.97 -1.11 -2.97
N ILE A 107 -7.10 -1.71 -1.79
CA ILE A 107 -6.84 -1.05 -0.51
C ILE A 107 -6.23 -2.03 0.50
N GLY A 108 -5.22 -1.61 1.25
CA GLY A 108 -4.55 -2.49 2.19
C GLY A 108 -3.47 -1.82 3.03
N VAL A 109 -2.56 -2.64 3.51
CA VAL A 109 -1.45 -2.23 4.37
C VAL A 109 -0.15 -2.74 3.78
N ALA A 110 0.83 -1.83 3.60
CA ALA A 110 2.22 -2.17 3.41
C ALA A 110 2.94 -2.12 4.75
N PHE A 111 3.86 -3.03 5.01
CA PHE A 111 4.61 -3.07 6.27
C PHE A 111 6.05 -3.53 6.03
N ARG A 112 6.92 -3.31 7.02
CA ARG A 112 8.37 -3.49 6.88
C ARG A 112 8.94 -2.69 5.71
N ILE A 113 8.40 -1.48 5.49
CA ILE A 113 8.84 -0.59 4.42
C ILE A 113 10.23 -0.06 4.77
N ASP A 114 11.20 -0.26 3.88
CA ASP A 114 12.53 0.28 4.04
C ASP A 114 12.56 1.82 3.96
N GLU A 115 13.68 2.42 4.29
CA GLU A 115 13.84 3.87 4.34
C GLU A 115 13.54 4.52 2.98
N ASN A 116 13.98 3.90 1.90
CA ASN A 116 13.91 4.43 0.53
C ASN A 116 12.63 4.00 -0.22
N ASN A 117 11.71 3.26 0.42
CA ASN A 117 10.48 2.72 -0.18
C ASN A 117 10.74 1.74 -1.35
N THR A 118 11.88 1.05 -1.32
CA THR A 118 12.32 0.13 -2.38
C THR A 118 12.05 -1.33 -2.06
N ALA A 119 11.68 -1.64 -0.81
CA ALA A 119 11.31 -2.99 -0.39
C ALA A 119 10.28 -2.95 0.74
N PHE A 120 9.24 -3.79 0.66
CA PHE A 120 8.20 -3.94 1.68
C PHE A 120 7.37 -5.21 1.44
N GLU A 121 6.60 -5.60 2.46
CA GLU A 121 5.53 -6.60 2.41
C GLU A 121 4.18 -5.90 2.28
N SER A 122 3.21 -6.51 1.62
CA SER A 122 1.85 -5.95 1.56
C SER A 122 0.77 -7.02 1.56
N ILE A 123 -0.33 -6.75 2.26
CA ILE A 123 -1.61 -7.48 2.15
C ILE A 123 -2.68 -6.46 1.80
N TYR A 124 -3.40 -6.71 0.69
CA TYR A 124 -4.47 -5.83 0.27
C TYR A 124 -5.72 -6.58 -0.17
N LEU A 125 -6.81 -5.85 -0.31
CA LEU A 125 -8.13 -6.33 -0.72
C LEU A 125 -8.50 -5.77 -2.10
N ARG A 126 -9.34 -6.53 -2.79
CA ARG A 126 -10.10 -6.14 -3.99
C ARG A 126 -11.61 -6.18 -3.67
N PRO A 127 -12.17 -5.21 -2.93
CA PRO A 127 -13.54 -5.30 -2.40
C PRO A 127 -14.61 -5.47 -3.47
N LYS A 128 -14.40 -4.96 -4.68
CA LYS A 128 -15.35 -5.13 -5.82
C LYS A 128 -15.68 -6.59 -6.13
N VAL A 129 -14.76 -7.52 -5.84
CA VAL A 129 -14.93 -8.93 -6.17
C VAL A 129 -15.25 -9.83 -4.96
N GLY A 130 -15.21 -9.29 -3.74
CA GLY A 130 -15.38 -10.10 -2.51
C GLY A 130 -16.73 -10.77 -2.36
N ARG A 131 -17.76 -10.24 -3.02
CA ARG A 131 -19.12 -10.85 -3.07
C ARG A 131 -19.54 -11.24 -4.49
N SER A 132 -18.59 -11.48 -5.40
CA SER A 132 -18.87 -11.99 -6.73
C SER A 132 -19.60 -13.34 -6.67
N SER A 133 -20.53 -13.61 -7.58
CA SER A 133 -21.12 -14.95 -7.77
C SER A 133 -20.14 -15.93 -8.41
N ASP A 134 -19.07 -15.44 -9.02
CA ASP A 134 -17.98 -16.23 -9.59
C ASP A 134 -16.97 -16.54 -8.48
N GLN A 135 -16.82 -17.82 -8.14
CA GLN A 135 -15.92 -18.28 -7.08
C GLN A 135 -14.45 -17.99 -7.37
N LEU A 136 -14.01 -18.10 -8.62
CA LEU A 136 -12.63 -17.79 -9.00
C LEU A 136 -12.31 -16.32 -8.75
N ARG A 137 -13.19 -15.41 -9.13
CA ARG A 137 -13.05 -13.98 -8.83
C ARG A 137 -13.03 -13.70 -7.33
N ARG A 138 -13.90 -14.39 -6.54
CA ARG A 138 -13.91 -14.28 -5.07
C ARG A 138 -12.56 -14.67 -4.47
N ASN A 139 -11.95 -15.73 -4.97
CA ASN A 139 -10.66 -16.21 -4.49
C ASN A 139 -9.52 -15.20 -4.70
N HIS A 140 -9.73 -14.19 -5.54
CA HIS A 140 -8.80 -13.08 -5.76
C HIS A 140 -9.10 -11.83 -4.90
N THR A 141 -9.97 -11.92 -3.89
CA THR A 141 -10.31 -10.76 -3.05
C THR A 141 -9.15 -10.29 -2.20
N VAL A 142 -8.38 -11.20 -1.64
CA VAL A 142 -7.18 -10.92 -0.85
C VAL A 142 -5.94 -11.21 -1.69
N GLN A 143 -4.93 -10.37 -1.54
CA GLN A 143 -3.62 -10.59 -2.14
C GLN A 143 -2.52 -10.21 -1.17
N TYR A 144 -1.55 -11.09 -1.02
CA TYR A 144 -0.22 -10.77 -0.52
C TYR A 144 0.76 -10.56 -1.67
N TYR A 145 1.72 -9.65 -1.50
CA TYR A 145 2.89 -9.52 -2.38
C TYR A 145 4.07 -8.92 -1.64
N ALA A 146 5.27 -9.09 -2.19
CA ALA A 146 6.49 -8.43 -1.74
C ALA A 146 7.02 -7.48 -2.82
N TYR A 147 7.33 -6.24 -2.45
CA TYR A 147 7.93 -5.27 -3.38
C TYR A 147 9.46 -5.30 -3.27
N PRO A 148 10.22 -5.19 -4.35
CA PRO A 148 9.74 -5.02 -5.73
C PRO A 148 9.34 -6.34 -6.40
N PHE A 149 9.59 -7.48 -5.75
CA PHE A 149 9.34 -8.82 -6.30
C PHE A 149 9.28 -9.89 -5.19
N PRO A 150 8.35 -10.90 -5.30
CA PRO A 150 7.37 -11.10 -6.35
C PRO A 150 6.07 -10.30 -6.14
N LYS A 151 5.49 -9.78 -7.23
CA LYS A 151 4.18 -9.14 -7.28
C LYS A 151 3.05 -10.14 -7.59
N PHE A 152 1.78 -9.67 -7.60
CA PHE A 152 0.60 -10.53 -7.74
C PHE A 152 0.64 -11.46 -8.96
N ASP A 153 1.07 -10.95 -10.11
CA ASP A 153 1.10 -11.69 -11.38
C ASP A 153 2.08 -12.87 -11.36
N THR A 154 3.25 -12.63 -10.78
CA THR A 154 4.27 -13.67 -10.58
C THR A 154 3.78 -14.72 -9.58
N LEU A 155 3.21 -14.28 -8.43
CA LEU A 155 2.70 -15.19 -7.42
C LEU A 155 1.56 -16.06 -7.94
N ARG A 156 0.68 -15.50 -8.76
CA ARG A 156 -0.41 -16.23 -9.41
C ARG A 156 0.10 -17.31 -10.35
N LYS A 157 1.22 -17.08 -11.05
CA LYS A 157 1.87 -18.05 -11.95
C LYS A 157 2.67 -19.10 -11.20
N THR A 158 3.44 -18.71 -10.18
CA THR A 158 4.43 -19.58 -9.51
C THR A 158 3.89 -20.30 -8.28
N ALA A 159 2.85 -19.76 -7.63
CA ALA A 159 2.23 -20.33 -6.43
C ALA A 159 0.70 -20.06 -6.45
N PRO A 160 -0.03 -20.61 -7.44
CA PRO A 160 -1.45 -20.31 -7.64
C PRO A 160 -2.27 -20.61 -6.39
N GLY A 161 -3.08 -19.62 -5.96
CA GLY A 161 -3.95 -19.70 -4.78
C GLY A 161 -3.24 -19.60 -3.42
N LYS A 162 -1.91 -19.69 -3.35
CA LYS A 162 -1.18 -19.65 -2.08
C LYS A 162 -1.16 -18.25 -1.45
N TYR A 163 -1.02 -17.23 -2.27
CA TYR A 163 -0.90 -15.83 -1.83
C TYR A 163 -2.11 -14.99 -2.21
N GLU A 164 -3.23 -15.65 -2.49
CA GLU A 164 -4.55 -15.06 -2.73
C GLU A 164 -5.61 -15.78 -1.90
N GLY A 165 -6.72 -15.11 -1.61
CA GLY A 165 -7.80 -15.70 -0.83
C GLY A 165 -9.12 -14.95 -0.96
N ALA A 166 -10.20 -15.60 -0.53
CA ALA A 166 -11.50 -15.00 -0.46
C ALA A 166 -11.69 -14.21 0.85
N ALA A 167 -12.41 -13.09 0.77
CA ALA A 167 -12.92 -12.37 1.92
C ALA A 167 -14.30 -11.78 1.61
N PRO A 168 -15.28 -11.83 2.55
CA PRO A 168 -16.65 -11.39 2.30
C PRO A 168 -16.81 -9.86 2.46
N VAL A 169 -16.03 -9.09 1.70
CA VAL A 169 -16.00 -7.63 1.71
C VAL A 169 -16.60 -7.04 0.45
N ALA A 170 -16.99 -5.75 0.46
CA ALA A 170 -17.48 -5.04 -0.70
C ALA A 170 -16.96 -3.60 -0.75
N LEU A 171 -17.12 -2.95 -1.91
CA LEU A 171 -16.96 -1.50 -2.04
C LEU A 171 -17.99 -0.78 -1.18
N LYS A 172 -17.65 0.44 -0.76
CA LYS A 172 -18.56 1.35 -0.04
C LYS A 172 -19.02 0.84 1.32
N GLU A 173 -18.21 0.00 1.96
CA GLU A 173 -18.41 -0.41 3.35
C GLU A 173 -17.10 -0.27 4.15
N TRP A 174 -17.25 -0.02 5.46
CA TRP A 174 -16.10 -0.01 6.36
C TRP A 174 -15.66 -1.43 6.65
N ILE A 175 -14.38 -1.68 6.44
CA ILE A 175 -13.72 -2.95 6.65
C ILE A 175 -12.66 -2.74 7.73
N THR A 176 -12.70 -3.52 8.80
CA THR A 176 -11.58 -3.59 9.75
C THR A 176 -10.62 -4.67 9.28
N MET A 177 -9.39 -4.30 8.94
CA MET A 177 -8.31 -5.23 8.65
C MET A 177 -7.37 -5.27 9.85
N ARG A 178 -7.11 -6.45 10.38
CA ARG A 178 -6.09 -6.72 11.41
C ARG A 178 -5.09 -7.71 10.84
N ILE A 179 -3.80 -7.38 10.90
CA ILE A 179 -2.70 -8.24 10.46
C ILE A 179 -1.83 -8.53 11.69
N GLU A 180 -1.60 -9.79 11.97
CA GLU A 180 -0.66 -10.28 12.99
C GLU A 180 0.58 -10.82 12.31
N VAL A 181 1.74 -10.24 12.61
CA VAL A 181 3.03 -10.57 12.01
C VAL A 181 3.92 -11.23 13.06
N ASN A 182 4.49 -12.38 12.70
CA ASN A 182 5.40 -13.13 13.56
C ASN A 182 6.50 -13.80 12.71
N GLY A 183 7.73 -13.28 12.78
CA GLY A 183 8.85 -13.76 11.97
C GLY A 183 8.56 -13.67 10.48
N GLU A 184 8.47 -14.78 9.79
CA GLU A 184 8.18 -14.86 8.36
C GLU A 184 6.69 -15.17 8.05
N THR A 185 5.82 -15.17 9.06
CA THR A 185 4.40 -15.46 8.90
C THR A 185 3.54 -14.22 9.13
N ALA A 186 2.39 -14.15 8.46
CA ALA A 186 1.38 -13.14 8.73
C ALA A 186 -0.02 -13.75 8.64
N GLU A 187 -0.90 -13.36 9.55
CA GLU A 187 -2.31 -13.73 9.54
C GLU A 187 -3.17 -12.47 9.44
N MET A 188 -4.12 -12.47 8.54
CA MET A 188 -5.06 -11.36 8.36
C MET A 188 -6.46 -11.76 8.83
N PHE A 189 -7.11 -10.87 9.56
CA PHE A 189 -8.47 -10.99 10.07
C PHE A 189 -9.32 -9.84 9.55
N ILE A 190 -10.54 -10.13 9.14
CA ILE A 190 -11.50 -9.14 8.65
C ILE A 190 -12.69 -9.03 9.61
N ASN A 191 -13.07 -7.78 9.95
CA ASN A 191 -14.28 -7.45 10.72
C ASN A 191 -14.41 -8.26 12.02
N ASN A 192 -13.35 -8.32 12.82
CA ASN A 192 -13.27 -9.04 14.10
C ASN A 192 -13.54 -10.55 13.98
N ALA A 193 -13.25 -11.14 12.83
CA ALA A 193 -13.32 -12.60 12.66
C ALA A 193 -12.51 -13.31 13.76
N ARG A 194 -13.05 -14.39 14.33
CA ARG A 194 -12.38 -15.19 15.36
C ARG A 194 -11.18 -15.94 14.81
N TYR A 195 -11.27 -16.37 13.55
CA TYR A 195 -10.21 -17.10 12.85
C TYR A 195 -9.64 -16.23 11.73
N SER A 196 -8.38 -16.46 11.38
CA SER A 196 -7.74 -15.75 10.27
C SER A 196 -8.52 -15.98 8.96
N THR A 197 -8.74 -14.88 8.25
CA THR A 197 -9.37 -14.90 6.93
C THR A 197 -8.37 -15.30 5.86
N PHE A 198 -7.09 -14.98 6.10
CA PHE A 198 -6.02 -15.25 5.17
C PHE A 198 -4.70 -15.47 5.91
N ILE A 199 -3.89 -16.43 5.45
CA ILE A 199 -2.63 -16.81 6.08
C ILE A 199 -1.52 -16.70 5.04
N VAL A 200 -0.45 -16.00 5.39
CA VAL A 200 0.84 -16.01 4.69
C VAL A 200 1.79 -16.84 5.53
N ASP A 201 1.99 -18.09 5.16
CA ASP A 201 2.85 -19.05 5.85
C ASP A 201 4.34 -18.73 5.68
N LYS A 202 4.68 -18.00 4.62
CA LYS A 202 6.04 -17.52 4.36
C LYS A 202 5.99 -16.20 3.59
N MET A 203 6.40 -15.12 4.24
CA MET A 203 6.65 -13.83 3.59
C MET A 203 7.91 -13.89 2.72
N LEU A 204 7.88 -13.21 1.59
CA LEU A 204 8.87 -13.34 0.51
C LEU A 204 9.78 -12.11 0.37
N GLY A 205 9.47 -11.04 1.09
CA GLY A 205 10.24 -9.79 1.05
C GLY A 205 11.59 -9.91 1.75
N LYS A 206 12.48 -9.01 1.39
CA LYS A 206 13.86 -8.99 1.90
C LYS A 206 13.98 -8.26 3.24
N THR A 207 13.05 -7.32 3.53
CA THR A 207 13.08 -6.52 4.75
C THR A 207 12.45 -7.29 5.90
N LYS A 208 13.10 -7.25 7.07
CA LYS A 208 12.57 -7.90 8.29
C LYS A 208 11.89 -6.90 9.22
N HIS A 209 12.18 -5.63 9.08
CA HIS A 209 11.59 -4.52 9.84
C HIS A 209 11.50 -3.26 8.98
N GLY A 210 10.76 -2.25 9.43
CA GLY A 210 10.60 -0.98 8.73
C GLY A 210 9.29 -0.28 9.05
N ALA A 211 8.92 0.69 8.24
CA ALA A 211 7.71 1.48 8.43
C ALA A 211 6.43 0.73 8.04
N ILE A 212 5.27 1.33 8.37
CA ILE A 212 3.94 0.88 7.94
C ILE A 212 3.35 1.94 7.00
N GLY A 213 2.66 1.50 5.94
CA GLY A 213 1.97 2.34 4.98
C GLY A 213 0.50 1.95 4.81
N LEU A 214 -0.38 2.96 4.71
CA LEU A 214 -1.77 2.76 4.29
C LEU A 214 -1.79 2.86 2.77
N TRP A 215 -2.00 1.73 2.13
CA TRP A 215 -1.75 1.52 0.71
C TRP A 215 -3.03 1.53 -0.13
N VAL A 216 -2.95 2.13 -1.31
CA VAL A 216 -3.99 2.10 -2.35
C VAL A 216 -3.36 1.93 -3.72
N ASP A 217 -4.09 1.44 -4.72
CA ASP A 217 -3.59 1.41 -6.09
C ASP A 217 -4.57 2.05 -7.09
N ILE A 218 -4.21 1.92 -8.35
CA ILE A 218 -4.84 2.58 -9.50
C ILE A 218 -6.37 2.52 -9.48
N GLY A 219 -7.00 3.67 -9.70
CA GLY A 219 -8.44 3.80 -9.80
C GLY A 219 -9.20 3.68 -8.46
N THR A 220 -8.48 3.68 -7.32
CA THR A 220 -9.08 3.58 -5.99
C THR A 220 -9.16 4.94 -5.30
N VAL A 221 -10.30 5.21 -4.66
CA VAL A 221 -10.44 6.22 -3.61
C VAL A 221 -10.45 5.47 -2.27
N GLY A 222 -9.36 5.55 -1.52
CA GLY A 222 -9.25 4.90 -0.22
C GLY A 222 -9.51 5.89 0.93
N TYR A 223 -10.20 5.43 1.98
CA TYR A 223 -10.38 6.17 3.22
C TYR A 223 -9.93 5.30 4.39
N PHE A 224 -9.19 5.92 5.32
CA PHE A 224 -8.63 5.22 6.47
C PHE A 224 -8.94 5.95 7.77
N LYS A 225 -9.12 5.18 8.85
CA LYS A 225 -9.20 5.68 10.23
C LYS A 225 -8.77 4.60 11.23
N ASP A 226 -8.64 4.99 12.49
CA ASP A 226 -8.41 4.12 13.64
C ASP A 226 -7.19 3.20 13.49
N LEU A 227 -6.07 3.70 12.90
CA LEU A 227 -4.84 2.91 12.82
C LEU A 227 -4.26 2.67 14.22
N LYS A 228 -4.14 1.39 14.58
CA LYS A 228 -3.46 0.91 15.78
C LYS A 228 -2.29 0.03 15.39
N VAL A 229 -1.19 0.16 16.10
CA VAL A 229 0.00 -0.69 15.93
C VAL A 229 0.48 -1.09 17.31
N ILE A 230 0.64 -2.40 17.52
CA ILE A 230 1.18 -2.99 18.73
C ILE A 230 2.42 -3.77 18.31
N LYS A 231 3.58 -3.37 18.77
CA LYS A 231 4.85 -4.07 18.52
C LYS A 231 5.03 -5.19 19.57
N LYS A 232 5.58 -6.30 19.14
CA LYS A 232 6.07 -7.40 20.03
C LYS A 232 7.57 -7.34 20.12
#